data_a37b4c6a94da63e57b2ce7533911be5c
#
_entry.id   a37b4c6a94da63e57b2ce7533911be5c
#
_cell.length_a   1.000
_cell.length_b   1.000
_cell.length_c   1.000
_cell.angle_alpha   90.00
_cell.angle_beta   90.00
_cell.angle_gamma   90.00
#
_symmetry.space_group_name_H-M   'P 1'
#
loop_
_entity.id
_entity.type
_entity.pdbx_description
1 polymer ?
#
loop_
_entity_poly.entity_id
_entity_poly.type
_entity_poly.pdbx_seq_one_letter_code
_entity_poly.pdbx_strand_id
1 'polypeptide(L)' 'MKQYHFRLKAGNFANSYYIVDSNRDRAFDSAQWEFFKDCEAKGFVVMNCLLELEEVNAI' A
#
# COMPACT_ATOMS: atom_id res chain seq x y z
N MET A 1 -5.22 7.66 -16.61
CA MET A 1 -4.76 6.81 -15.52
C MET A 1 -3.69 7.52 -14.70
N LYS A 2 -3.56 7.12 -13.45
CA LYS A 2 -2.55 7.70 -12.55
C LYS A 2 -1.77 6.59 -11.89
N GLN A 3 -0.52 6.86 -11.59
CA GLN A 3 0.30 5.99 -10.77
C GLN A 3 0.28 6.55 -9.35
N TYR A 4 -0.12 5.70 -8.40
CA TYR A 4 -0.15 6.05 -6.98
C TYR A 4 1.01 5.38 -6.27
N HIS A 5 1.66 6.13 -5.40
CA HIS A 5 2.71 5.59 -4.55
C HIS A 5 2.21 5.60 -3.11
N PHE A 6 1.96 4.42 -2.58
CA PHE A 6 1.51 4.25 -1.20
C PHE A 6 2.64 3.70 -0.35
N ARG A 7 2.79 4.29 0.82
CA ARG A 7 3.67 3.73 1.83
C ARG A 7 2.82 3.23 2.98
N LEU A 8 2.96 1.95 3.29
CA LEU A 8 2.18 1.29 4.32
C LEU A 8 3.12 0.82 5.43
N LYS A 9 2.68 1.00 6.66
CA LYS A 9 3.50 0.67 7.82
C LYS A 9 2.65 -0.03 8.86
N ALA A 10 3.20 -1.11 9.42
CA ALA A 10 2.60 -1.84 10.53
C ALA A 10 3.71 -2.18 11.52
N GLY A 11 3.70 -1.53 12.67
CA GLY A 11 4.76 -1.71 13.66
C GLY A 11 6.12 -1.29 13.10
N ASN A 12 7.06 -2.22 13.07
CA ASN A 12 8.41 -1.97 12.57
C ASN A 12 8.57 -2.32 11.09
N PHE A 13 7.53 -2.84 10.46
CA PHE A 13 7.57 -3.22 9.06
C PHE A 13 6.91 -2.15 8.21
N ALA A 14 7.63 -1.68 7.20
CA ALA A 14 7.10 -0.71 6.24
C ALA A 14 7.48 -1.12 4.84
N ASN A 15 6.59 -0.87 3.88
CA ASN A 15 6.86 -1.15 2.48
C ASN A 15 6.13 -0.15 1.60
N SER A 16 6.60 -0.01 0.38
CA SER A 16 6.04 0.92 -0.59
C SER A 16 5.48 0.16 -1.79
N TYR A 17 4.40 0.67 -2.35
CA TYR A 17 3.73 0.04 -3.48
C TYR A 17 3.38 1.07 -4.53
N TYR A 18 3.56 0.70 -5.79
CA TYR A 18 3.20 1.52 -6.93
C TYR A 18 2.02 0.85 -7.63
N ILE A 19 0.90 1.54 -7.64
CA ILE A 19 -0.34 1.02 -8.22
C ILE A 19 -0.80 1.96 -9.31
N VAL A 20 -1.09 1.40 -10.47
CA VAL A 20 -1.64 2.15 -11.61
C VAL A 20 -3.13 1.89 -11.67
N ASP A 21 -3.93 2.93 -11.50
CA ASP A 21 -5.38 2.84 -11.56
C ASP A 21 -5.97 4.21 -11.87
N SER A 22 -7.21 4.23 -12.31
CA SER A 22 -7.96 5.46 -12.51
C SER A 22 -8.67 5.93 -11.23
N ASN A 23 -8.78 5.05 -10.25
CA ASN A 23 -9.51 5.30 -9.01
C ASN A 23 -8.57 5.11 -7.82
N ARG A 24 -8.47 6.17 -6.99
CA ARG A 24 -7.59 6.16 -5.83
C ARG A 24 -7.98 5.10 -4.80
N ASP A 25 -9.27 4.92 -4.57
CA ASP A 25 -9.75 3.94 -3.58
C ASP A 25 -9.41 2.52 -3.99
N ARG A 26 -9.53 2.21 -5.28
CA ARG A 26 -9.15 0.91 -5.80
C ARG A 26 -7.65 0.70 -5.74
N ALA A 27 -6.89 1.75 -6.03
CA ALA A 27 -5.44 1.70 -5.92
C ALA A 27 -5.00 1.41 -4.49
N PHE A 28 -5.63 2.08 -3.53
CA PHE A 28 -5.37 1.86 -2.11
C PHE A 28 -5.70 0.42 -1.72
N ASP A 29 -6.84 -0.09 -2.16
CA ASP A 29 -7.25 -1.46 -1.87
C ASP A 29 -6.22 -2.47 -2.37
N SER A 30 -5.73 -2.27 -3.59
CA SER A 30 -4.70 -3.13 -4.18
C SER A 30 -3.40 -3.08 -3.37
N ALA A 31 -2.98 -1.88 -2.98
CA ALA A 31 -1.78 -1.72 -2.17
C ALA A 31 -1.93 -2.39 -0.81
N GLN A 32 -3.10 -2.27 -0.20
CA GLN A 32 -3.39 -2.87 1.08
C GLN A 32 -3.32 -4.40 1.02
N TRP A 33 -3.85 -4.99 -0.03
CA TRP A 33 -3.77 -6.44 -0.26
C TRP A 33 -2.33 -6.92 -0.37
N GLU A 34 -1.53 -6.21 -1.16
CA GLU A 34 -0.12 -6.55 -1.32
C GLU A 34 0.62 -6.45 0.01
N PHE A 35 0.32 -5.42 0.78
CA PHE A 35 0.94 -5.22 2.08
C PHE A 35 0.57 -6.35 3.05
N PHE A 36 -0.68 -6.77 3.07
CA PHE A 36 -1.12 -7.87 3.93
C PHE A 36 -0.41 -9.17 3.58
N LYS A 37 -0.24 -9.44 2.28
CA LYS A 37 0.51 -10.62 1.84
C LYS A 37 1.96 -10.57 2.32
N ASP A 38 2.59 -9.41 2.21
CA ASP A 38 3.97 -9.24 2.66
C ASP A 38 4.09 -9.41 4.17
N CYS A 39 3.15 -8.86 4.92
CA CYS A 39 3.13 -9.01 6.38
C CYS A 39 2.98 -10.48 6.77
N GLU A 40 2.08 -11.19 6.10
CA GLU A 40 1.84 -12.60 6.37
C GLU A 40 3.11 -13.42 6.07
N ALA A 41 3.77 -13.13 4.97
CA ALA A 41 5.01 -13.80 4.59
C ALA A 41 6.12 -13.58 5.62
N LYS A 42 6.10 -12.45 6.31
CA LYS A 42 7.07 -12.11 7.36
C LYS A 42 6.64 -12.58 8.74
N GLY A 43 5.44 -13.13 8.88
CA GLY A 43 4.92 -13.60 10.16
C GLY A 43 4.33 -12.52 11.03
N PHE A 44 4.01 -11.36 10.47
CA PHE A 44 3.36 -10.27 11.21
C PHE A 44 1.85 -10.42 11.20
N VAL A 45 1.23 -10.10 12.33
CA VAL A 45 -0.21 -9.96 12.41
C VAL A 45 -0.53 -8.48 12.27
N VAL A 46 -1.25 -8.13 11.23
CA VAL A 46 -1.60 -6.72 10.97
C VAL A 46 -2.86 -6.38 11.75
N MET A 47 -2.71 -5.66 12.85
CA MET A 47 -3.82 -5.17 13.65
C MET A 47 -4.17 -3.74 13.26
N ASN A 48 -3.17 -2.92 13.02
CA ASN A 48 -3.32 -1.53 12.60
C ASN A 48 -2.36 -1.25 11.48
N CYS A 49 -2.86 -0.61 10.44
CA CYS A 49 -2.06 -0.24 9.29
C CYS A 49 -2.13 1.28 9.09
N LEU A 50 -0.99 1.93 9.10
CA LEU A 50 -0.90 3.34 8.82
C LEU A 50 -0.61 3.52 7.34
N LEU A 51 -1.51 4.21 6.63
CA LEU A 51 -1.36 4.50 5.22
C LEU A 51 -0.82 5.91 5.02
N GLU A 52 0.23 6.02 4.23
CA GLU A 52 0.72 7.30 3.78
C GLU A 52 0.75 7.31 2.25
N LEU A 53 0.09 8.29 1.65
CA LEU A 53 0.18 8.51 0.21
C LEU A 53 1.31 9.50 -0.03
N GLU A 54 2.39 9.02 -0.62
CA GLU A 54 3.56 9.86 -0.86
C GLU A 54 3.49 10.61 -2.18
N GLU A 55 2.98 9.96 -3.22
CA GLU A 55 3.07 10.53 -4.55
C GLU A 55 1.97 10.01 -5.46
N VAL A 56 1.45 10.90 -6.31
CA VAL A 56 0.52 10.53 -7.37
C VAL A 56 1.04 11.14 -8.68
N ASN A 57 1.29 10.29 -9.65
CA ASN A 57 1.76 10.72 -10.97
C ASN A 57 0.75 10.38 -12.04
N ALA A 58 0.48 11.32 -12.95
CA ALA A 58 -0.31 11.07 -14.14
C ALA A 58 0.54 10.30 -15.15
N ILE A 59 -0.06 9.29 -15.73
CA ILE A 59 0.61 8.46 -16.74
C ILE A 59 0.07 8.80 -18.11
#